data_7b75c05fe377a1b095626cf4d76b98ab
#
_entry.id   7b75c05fe377a1b095626cf4d76b98ab
#
_cell.length_a   1.000
_cell.length_b   1.000
_cell.length_c   1.000
_cell.angle_alpha   90.00
_cell.angle_beta   90.00
_cell.angle_gamma   90.00
#
_symmetry.space_group_name_H-M   'P 1'
#
loop_
_entity.id
_entity.type
_entity.pdbx_description
1 polymer ?
#
loop_
_entity_poly.entity_id
_entity_poly.type
_entity_poly.pdbx_seq_one_letter_code
_entity_poly.pdbx_strand_id
1 'polypeptide(L)'
;MNGKKIFCFAAAGFAFLSFAGFSFGAEPYTGPKLNLRLASPSPLGSNMVLGYEKFVELVKEKSGGKINIKLMANAVLGSDRSTLEAAQRGTLDMASCSSPNMASFARDYMVFDLPYVTSPEYQQKLYDALDSGELGKHFEKVANRIGLTTIMFSEYGYRNFAFVSPVTGIGMMEEKKVRTTDSPIEVAVSRALGMIPSPVAWGEVYTALQQGTVDGEGNNWEHLVLAKHIEVLKGAMDSEHNYSMHLLMMNKKKYDALDPQAQAVLREAAKEALAYERNLTKELKERCEREMLAQGIVIYRLSAEERAVLKEKTRVVWDAFKNEIDPDVLQMVLDTQK
;
A
#
# COMPACT_ATOMS: atom_id res chain seq x y z
N MET A 1 -39.29 56.30 53.59
CA MET A 1 -39.59 57.16 52.41
C MET A 1 -38.84 56.59 51.22
N ASN A 2 -39.55 56.09 50.27
CA ASN A 2 -39.11 55.24 49.18
C ASN A 2 -38.48 56.02 48.01
N GLY A 3 -37.29 55.67 47.55
CA GLY A 3 -36.68 56.16 46.29
C GLY A 3 -36.44 54.98 45.35
N LYS A 4 -37.39 54.84 44.39
CA LYS A 4 -37.22 53.84 43.27
C LYS A 4 -36.24 54.41 42.26
N LYS A 5 -35.16 53.68 42.02
CA LYS A 5 -34.26 53.88 40.88
C LYS A 5 -34.72 53.01 39.72
N ILE A 6 -35.08 53.66 38.61
CA ILE A 6 -35.42 53.04 37.32
C ILE A 6 -34.11 52.77 36.58
N PHE A 7 -33.86 51.49 36.26
CA PHE A 7 -32.77 51.10 35.37
C PHE A 7 -33.32 50.94 33.95
N CYS A 8 -32.84 51.79 33.03
CA CYS A 8 -33.05 51.62 31.59
C CYS A 8 -32.10 50.53 31.08
N PHE A 9 -32.65 49.45 30.54
CA PHE A 9 -31.92 48.46 29.74
C PHE A 9 -31.83 48.96 28.29
N ALA A 10 -30.59 49.24 27.85
CA ALA A 10 -30.31 49.45 26.43
C ALA A 10 -30.12 48.07 25.78
N ALA A 11 -31.00 47.68 24.89
CA ALA A 11 -30.88 46.48 24.06
C ALA A 11 -29.87 46.76 22.92
N ALA A 12 -28.68 46.21 23.03
CA ALA A 12 -27.72 46.16 21.93
C ALA A 12 -28.10 44.99 20.99
N GLY A 13 -28.63 45.36 19.83
CA GLY A 13 -28.90 44.36 18.78
C GLY A 13 -27.60 43.81 18.18
N PHE A 14 -27.29 42.55 18.43
CA PHE A 14 -26.25 41.82 17.71
C PHE A 14 -26.82 41.38 16.36
N ALA A 15 -26.38 42.03 15.28
CA ALA A 15 -26.64 41.56 13.92
C ALA A 15 -25.75 40.33 13.67
N PHE A 16 -26.36 39.16 13.63
CA PHE A 16 -25.72 37.96 13.12
C PHE A 16 -25.51 38.09 11.60
N LEU A 17 -24.33 38.50 11.19
CA LEU A 17 -23.85 38.30 9.81
C LEU A 17 -23.65 36.81 9.58
N SER A 18 -24.65 36.15 8.98
CA SER A 18 -24.51 34.81 8.42
C SER A 18 -23.49 34.89 7.27
N PHE A 19 -22.24 34.49 7.55
CA PHE A 19 -21.30 34.16 6.50
C PHE A 19 -21.82 32.88 5.82
N ALA A 20 -22.54 33.09 4.69
CA ALA A 20 -22.77 31.99 3.74
C ALA A 20 -21.40 31.65 3.15
N GLY A 21 -20.76 30.64 3.71
CA GLY A 21 -19.59 30.00 3.11
C GLY A 21 -20.01 29.45 1.75
N PHE A 22 -19.58 30.08 0.67
CA PHE A 22 -19.64 29.50 -0.66
C PHE A 22 -18.70 28.29 -0.65
N SER A 23 -19.24 27.14 -0.26
CA SER A 23 -18.67 25.86 -0.63
C SER A 23 -18.81 25.75 -2.14
N PHE A 24 -17.72 25.81 -2.88
CA PHE A 24 -17.68 25.33 -4.26
C PHE A 24 -17.93 23.81 -4.22
N GLY A 25 -19.18 23.43 -4.01
CA GLY A 25 -19.60 22.03 -4.08
C GLY A 25 -19.50 21.57 -5.53
N ALA A 26 -18.79 20.49 -5.79
CA ALA A 26 -18.88 19.78 -7.05
C ALA A 26 -20.37 19.52 -7.35
N GLU A 27 -20.76 19.63 -8.63
CA GLU A 27 -22.13 19.36 -9.03
C GLU A 27 -22.57 17.94 -8.56
N PRO A 28 -23.81 17.80 -8.05
CA PRO A 28 -24.26 16.50 -7.58
C PRO A 28 -24.18 15.44 -8.68
N TYR A 29 -23.69 14.26 -8.33
CA TYR A 29 -23.68 13.13 -9.27
C TYR A 29 -25.10 12.79 -9.75
N THR A 30 -25.32 12.90 -11.06
CA THR A 30 -26.62 12.63 -11.67
C THR A 30 -26.69 11.31 -12.43
N GLY A 31 -25.55 10.64 -12.63
CA GLY A 31 -25.40 9.41 -13.37
C GLY A 31 -26.16 8.20 -12.80
N PRO A 32 -26.05 7.02 -13.44
CA PRO A 32 -26.76 5.82 -13.05
C PRO A 32 -26.31 5.24 -11.71
N LYS A 33 -27.16 4.39 -11.11
CA LYS A 33 -26.73 3.59 -9.95
C LYS A 33 -25.73 2.53 -10.38
N LEU A 34 -24.63 2.43 -9.63
CA LEU A 34 -23.55 1.45 -9.85
C LEU A 34 -23.33 0.62 -8.59
N ASN A 35 -23.15 -0.69 -8.76
CA ASN A 35 -22.72 -1.60 -7.70
C ASN A 35 -21.45 -2.28 -8.16
N LEU A 36 -20.34 -1.97 -7.49
CA LEU A 36 -19.01 -2.45 -7.82
C LEU A 36 -18.48 -3.35 -6.72
N ARG A 37 -17.56 -4.25 -7.05
CA ARG A 37 -16.88 -5.14 -6.10
C ARG A 37 -15.40 -4.88 -6.13
N LEU A 38 -14.81 -4.74 -4.95
CA LEU A 38 -13.38 -4.53 -4.73
C LEU A 38 -12.83 -5.67 -3.88
N ALA A 39 -11.83 -6.38 -4.37
CA ALA A 39 -11.10 -7.38 -3.61
C ALA A 39 -9.74 -6.87 -3.16
N SER A 40 -9.35 -7.21 -1.93
CA SER A 40 -8.00 -6.99 -1.42
C SER A 40 -7.51 -8.22 -0.65
N PRO A 41 -6.30 -8.72 -0.89
CA PRO A 41 -5.72 -9.79 -0.09
C PRO A 41 -5.24 -9.30 1.28
N SER A 42 -5.05 -7.98 1.46
CA SER A 42 -4.49 -7.38 2.67
C SER A 42 -5.38 -7.59 3.90
N PRO A 43 -4.78 -7.72 5.09
CA PRO A 43 -5.51 -7.95 6.34
C PRO A 43 -6.35 -6.74 6.74
N LEU A 44 -7.46 -7.01 7.41
CA LEU A 44 -8.31 -5.97 7.99
C LEU A 44 -7.52 -5.10 8.97
N GLY A 45 -7.77 -3.80 8.94
CA GLY A 45 -7.09 -2.81 9.79
C GLY A 45 -5.73 -2.36 9.27
N SER A 46 -5.24 -2.90 8.14
CA SER A 46 -4.05 -2.36 7.47
C SER A 46 -4.32 -0.97 6.89
N ASN A 47 -3.27 -0.15 6.77
CA ASN A 47 -3.38 1.19 6.20
C ASN A 47 -4.09 1.18 4.85
N MET A 48 -3.74 0.24 3.97
CA MET A 48 -4.38 0.09 2.65
C MET A 48 -5.86 -0.25 2.76
N VAL A 49 -6.24 -1.22 3.62
CA VAL A 49 -7.65 -1.59 3.78
C VAL A 49 -8.44 -0.44 4.39
N LEU A 50 -7.89 0.27 5.38
CA LEU A 50 -8.49 1.50 5.91
C LEU A 50 -8.60 2.60 4.84
N GLY A 51 -7.61 2.71 3.96
CA GLY A 51 -7.66 3.59 2.79
C GLY A 51 -8.77 3.19 1.81
N TYR A 52 -8.95 1.89 1.55
CA TYR A 52 -10.03 1.40 0.69
C TYR A 52 -11.41 1.56 1.33
N GLU A 53 -11.53 1.38 2.64
CA GLU A 53 -12.76 1.68 3.38
C GLU A 53 -13.13 3.17 3.24
N LYS A 54 -12.12 4.06 3.39
CA LYS A 54 -12.29 5.50 3.19
C LYS A 54 -12.66 5.84 1.74
N PHE A 55 -12.04 5.19 0.77
CA PHE A 55 -12.40 5.32 -0.65
C PHE A 55 -13.86 4.95 -0.90
N VAL A 56 -14.31 3.81 -0.38
CA VAL A 56 -15.70 3.35 -0.50
C VAL A 56 -16.69 4.33 0.12
N GLU A 57 -16.37 4.84 1.32
CA GLU A 57 -17.15 5.87 2.02
C GLU A 57 -17.29 7.13 1.16
N LEU A 58 -16.15 7.68 0.70
CA LEU A 58 -16.11 8.90 -0.11
C LEU A 58 -16.83 8.76 -1.46
N VAL A 59 -16.67 7.62 -2.13
CA VAL A 59 -17.41 7.34 -3.38
C VAL A 59 -18.91 7.33 -3.15
N LYS A 60 -19.37 6.70 -2.06
CA LYS A 60 -20.79 6.70 -1.69
C LYS A 60 -21.29 8.10 -1.38
N GLU A 61 -20.55 8.88 -0.59
CA GLU A 61 -20.89 10.25 -0.23
C GLU A 61 -20.97 11.15 -1.47
N LYS A 62 -19.89 11.23 -2.25
CA LYS A 62 -19.79 12.08 -3.45
C LYS A 62 -20.82 11.73 -4.53
N SER A 63 -21.24 10.48 -4.59
CA SER A 63 -22.28 10.04 -5.54
C SER A 63 -23.72 10.15 -5.00
N GLY A 64 -23.91 10.70 -3.79
CA GLY A 64 -25.24 10.71 -3.13
C GLY A 64 -25.80 9.28 -2.94
N GLY A 65 -24.94 8.29 -2.71
CA GLY A 65 -25.30 6.90 -2.51
C GLY A 65 -25.63 6.12 -3.79
N LYS A 66 -25.44 6.70 -4.96
CA LYS A 66 -25.71 6.03 -6.24
C LYS A 66 -24.61 5.06 -6.65
N ILE A 67 -23.33 5.33 -6.31
CA ILE A 67 -22.22 4.41 -6.54
C ILE A 67 -21.90 3.70 -5.22
N ASN A 68 -22.08 2.38 -5.20
CA ASN A 68 -21.82 1.54 -4.05
C ASN A 68 -20.71 0.55 -4.39
N ILE A 69 -19.66 0.49 -3.56
CA ILE A 69 -18.56 -0.45 -3.72
C ILE A 69 -18.61 -1.43 -2.53
N LYS A 70 -18.63 -2.73 -2.81
CA LYS A 70 -18.49 -3.77 -1.79
C LYS A 70 -17.03 -4.16 -1.69
N LEU A 71 -16.38 -3.76 -0.59
CA LEU A 71 -15.01 -4.18 -0.26
C LEU A 71 -15.03 -5.60 0.33
N MET A 72 -14.13 -6.45 -0.17
CA MET A 72 -13.88 -7.82 0.28
C MET A 72 -12.38 -7.97 0.53
N ALA A 73 -11.97 -7.66 1.76
CA ALA A 73 -10.58 -7.71 2.21
C ALA A 73 -10.21 -9.08 2.79
N ASN A 74 -8.96 -9.21 3.29
CA ASN A 74 -8.45 -10.39 3.98
C ASN A 74 -8.45 -11.67 3.12
N ALA A 75 -8.10 -11.54 1.83
CA ALA A 75 -7.98 -12.63 0.85
C ALA A 75 -9.24 -13.51 0.67
N VAL A 76 -10.43 -13.06 1.09
CA VAL A 76 -11.68 -13.85 1.00
C VAL A 76 -12.08 -14.22 -0.43
N LEU A 77 -11.58 -13.52 -1.44
CA LEU A 77 -11.78 -13.84 -2.86
C LEU A 77 -10.55 -14.46 -3.52
N GLY A 78 -9.48 -14.69 -2.77
CA GLY A 78 -8.25 -15.30 -3.28
C GLY A 78 -7.01 -14.42 -3.15
N SER A 79 -5.93 -14.87 -3.80
CA SER A 79 -4.63 -14.20 -3.80
C SER A 79 -4.61 -12.92 -4.66
N ASP A 80 -3.52 -12.12 -4.53
CA ASP A 80 -3.22 -10.99 -5.43
C ASP A 80 -3.43 -11.36 -6.89
N ARG A 81 -2.78 -12.44 -7.32
CA ARG A 81 -2.82 -12.89 -8.70
C ARG A 81 -4.23 -13.25 -9.17
N SER A 82 -4.93 -14.12 -8.42
CA SER A 82 -6.25 -14.61 -8.83
C SER A 82 -7.29 -13.52 -8.89
N THR A 83 -7.27 -12.55 -7.96
CA THR A 83 -8.21 -11.43 -7.93
C THR A 83 -7.89 -10.40 -9.01
N LEU A 84 -6.60 -10.15 -9.30
CA LEU A 84 -6.21 -9.24 -10.38
C LEU A 84 -6.56 -9.82 -11.77
N GLU A 85 -6.32 -11.13 -11.99
CA GLU A 85 -6.79 -11.82 -13.20
C GLU A 85 -8.32 -11.77 -13.34
N ALA A 86 -9.07 -11.88 -12.24
CA ALA A 86 -10.52 -11.71 -12.27
C ALA A 86 -10.94 -10.28 -12.64
N ALA A 87 -10.19 -9.27 -12.17
CA ALA A 87 -10.39 -7.88 -12.58
C ALA A 87 -10.06 -7.68 -14.06
N GLN A 88 -8.95 -8.23 -14.56
CA GLN A 88 -8.62 -8.18 -16.01
C GLN A 88 -9.73 -8.77 -16.88
N ARG A 89 -10.26 -9.93 -16.48
CA ARG A 89 -11.36 -10.60 -17.21
C ARG A 89 -12.72 -9.90 -17.05
N GLY A 90 -12.84 -8.92 -16.14
CA GLY A 90 -14.07 -8.21 -15.84
C GLY A 90 -15.08 -9.00 -14.99
N THR A 91 -14.72 -10.17 -14.47
CA THR A 91 -15.55 -10.93 -13.52
C THR A 91 -15.55 -10.32 -12.11
N LEU A 92 -14.58 -9.47 -11.82
CA LEU A 92 -14.48 -8.56 -10.69
C LEU A 92 -14.33 -7.14 -11.24
N ASP A 93 -14.72 -6.12 -10.47
CA ASP A 93 -14.64 -4.74 -10.96
C ASP A 93 -13.30 -4.12 -10.61
N MET A 94 -12.85 -4.30 -9.36
CA MET A 94 -11.61 -3.77 -8.82
C MET A 94 -10.87 -4.83 -8.00
N ALA A 95 -9.55 -4.81 -8.06
CA ALA A 95 -8.67 -5.61 -7.22
C ALA A 95 -7.48 -4.80 -6.76
N SER A 96 -6.98 -5.04 -5.54
CA SER A 96 -5.68 -4.56 -5.13
C SER A 96 -4.64 -5.67 -5.30
N CYS A 97 -3.43 -5.28 -5.70
CA CYS A 97 -2.31 -6.19 -5.88
C CYS A 97 -1.01 -5.52 -5.44
N SER A 98 -0.15 -6.25 -4.74
CA SER A 98 1.17 -5.74 -4.35
C SER A 98 2.08 -5.57 -5.56
N SER A 99 2.94 -4.55 -5.57
CA SER A 99 3.88 -4.29 -6.67
C SER A 99 4.77 -5.50 -7.00
N PRO A 100 5.26 -6.30 -6.04
CA PRO A 100 6.00 -7.53 -6.37
C PRO A 100 5.18 -8.54 -7.18
N ASN A 101 3.90 -8.71 -6.85
CA ASN A 101 3.03 -9.63 -7.59
C ASN A 101 2.60 -9.06 -8.96
N MET A 102 2.62 -7.72 -9.13
CA MET A 102 2.41 -7.08 -10.42
C MET A 102 3.48 -7.41 -11.46
N ALA A 103 4.69 -7.78 -11.03
CA ALA A 103 5.79 -8.19 -11.92
C ALA A 103 5.40 -9.29 -12.91
N SER A 104 4.50 -10.20 -12.51
CA SER A 104 3.99 -11.27 -13.38
C SER A 104 3.03 -10.78 -14.48
N PHE A 105 2.48 -9.56 -14.34
CA PHE A 105 1.58 -8.93 -15.31
C PHE A 105 2.29 -7.92 -16.20
N ALA A 106 3.24 -7.16 -15.62
CA ALA A 106 4.06 -6.21 -16.35
C ALA A 106 5.40 -5.99 -15.62
N ARG A 107 6.51 -6.14 -16.34
CA ARG A 107 7.87 -6.11 -15.77
C ARG A 107 8.27 -4.74 -15.21
N ASP A 108 7.70 -3.65 -15.71
CA ASP A 108 8.01 -2.30 -15.23
C ASP A 108 7.76 -2.15 -13.72
N TYR A 109 6.79 -2.88 -13.15
CA TYR A 109 6.53 -2.88 -11.70
C TYR A 109 7.67 -3.47 -10.87
N MET A 110 8.57 -4.24 -11.49
CA MET A 110 9.75 -4.80 -10.83
C MET A 110 10.70 -3.71 -10.30
N VAL A 111 10.61 -2.49 -10.82
CA VAL A 111 11.49 -1.38 -10.39
C VAL A 111 11.45 -1.16 -8.88
N PHE A 112 10.29 -1.34 -8.23
CA PHE A 112 10.14 -1.14 -6.79
C PHE A 112 10.74 -2.28 -5.96
N ASP A 113 10.90 -3.47 -6.55
CA ASP A 113 11.49 -4.63 -5.88
C ASP A 113 13.02 -4.61 -5.92
N LEU A 114 13.64 -3.77 -6.77
CA LEU A 114 15.09 -3.62 -6.78
C LEU A 114 15.59 -3.24 -5.38
N PRO A 115 16.54 -4.00 -4.82
CA PRO A 115 16.94 -3.80 -3.43
C PRO A 115 17.52 -2.39 -3.24
N TYR A 116 16.98 -1.66 -2.25
CA TYR A 116 17.41 -0.31 -1.88
C TYR A 116 17.28 0.73 -3.02
N VAL A 117 16.41 0.52 -4.00
CA VAL A 117 16.17 1.48 -5.09
C VAL A 117 15.53 2.77 -4.57
N THR A 118 14.77 2.70 -3.50
CA THR A 118 14.19 3.85 -2.80
C THR A 118 14.61 3.88 -1.34
N SER A 119 14.41 5.03 -0.69
CA SER A 119 14.71 5.25 0.72
C SER A 119 13.54 5.98 1.40
N PRO A 120 13.24 5.69 2.68
CA PRO A 120 12.20 6.39 3.44
C PRO A 120 12.39 7.92 3.47
N GLU A 121 13.62 8.40 3.37
CA GLU A 121 13.95 9.83 3.36
C GLU A 121 13.30 10.58 2.20
N TYR A 122 13.17 9.94 1.04
CA TYR A 122 12.63 10.54 -0.18
C TYR A 122 11.20 10.08 -0.50
N GLN A 123 10.51 9.45 0.44
CA GLN A 123 9.20 8.86 0.22
C GLN A 123 8.17 9.84 -0.35
N GLN A 124 8.16 11.11 0.12
CA GLN A 124 7.23 12.10 -0.38
C GLN A 124 7.46 12.42 -1.86
N LYS A 125 8.73 12.49 -2.31
CA LYS A 125 9.02 12.72 -3.73
C LYS A 125 8.53 11.57 -4.62
N LEU A 126 8.61 10.33 -4.12
CA LEU A 126 8.06 9.17 -4.81
C LEU A 126 6.53 9.27 -4.92
N TYR A 127 5.84 9.66 -3.84
CA TYR A 127 4.38 9.88 -3.88
C TYR A 127 4.01 10.95 -4.90
N ASP A 128 4.68 12.09 -4.90
CA ASP A 128 4.39 13.18 -5.84
C ASP A 128 4.61 12.74 -7.30
N ALA A 129 5.66 11.96 -7.56
CA ALA A 129 5.95 11.41 -8.88
C ALA A 129 4.89 10.40 -9.34
N LEU A 130 4.34 9.59 -8.44
CA LEU A 130 3.29 8.62 -8.73
C LEU A 130 1.92 9.29 -8.90
N ASP A 131 1.58 10.25 -8.05
CA ASP A 131 0.23 10.82 -8.01
C ASP A 131 -0.02 11.84 -9.14
N SER A 132 1.01 12.59 -9.52
CA SER A 132 0.87 13.70 -10.47
C SER A 132 1.99 13.83 -11.50
N GLY A 133 3.09 13.07 -11.34
CA GLY A 133 4.27 13.12 -12.20
C GLY A 133 4.22 12.16 -13.40
N GLU A 134 5.33 12.14 -14.15
CA GLU A 134 5.49 11.28 -15.32
C GLU A 134 5.56 9.80 -14.95
N LEU A 135 6.05 9.47 -13.74
CA LEU A 135 6.08 8.09 -13.25
C LEU A 135 4.67 7.49 -13.13
N GLY A 136 3.72 8.24 -12.56
CA GLY A 136 2.33 7.80 -12.49
C GLY A 136 1.68 7.65 -13.88
N LYS A 137 1.98 8.56 -14.80
CA LYS A 137 1.51 8.47 -16.20
C LYS A 137 2.11 7.25 -16.92
N HIS A 138 3.36 6.92 -16.65
CA HIS A 138 3.98 5.70 -17.19
C HIS A 138 3.23 4.46 -16.69
N PHE A 139 3.02 4.33 -15.38
CA PHE A 139 2.31 3.18 -14.82
C PHE A 139 0.84 3.11 -15.25
N GLU A 140 0.18 4.23 -15.49
CA GLU A 140 -1.16 4.21 -16.10
C GLU A 140 -1.14 3.62 -17.51
N LYS A 141 -0.13 3.96 -18.34
CA LYS A 141 0.04 3.34 -19.67
C LYS A 141 0.33 1.84 -19.56
N VAL A 142 1.15 1.45 -18.58
CA VAL A 142 1.44 0.02 -18.32
C VAL A 142 0.18 -0.72 -17.91
N ALA A 143 -0.60 -0.19 -16.95
CA ALA A 143 -1.87 -0.75 -16.53
C ALA A 143 -2.86 -0.90 -17.69
N ASN A 144 -2.95 0.13 -18.54
CA ASN A 144 -3.85 0.11 -19.70
C ASN A 144 -3.49 -0.98 -20.72
N ARG A 145 -2.20 -1.25 -20.93
CA ARG A 145 -1.73 -2.34 -21.82
C ARG A 145 -2.17 -3.71 -21.33
N ILE A 146 -2.32 -3.90 -20.03
CA ILE A 146 -2.77 -5.16 -19.42
C ILE A 146 -4.27 -5.18 -19.11
N GLY A 147 -5.06 -4.23 -19.64
CA GLY A 147 -6.51 -4.19 -19.53
C GLY A 147 -7.04 -3.67 -18.19
N LEU A 148 -6.21 -2.93 -17.46
CA LEU A 148 -6.53 -2.34 -16.15
C LEU A 148 -6.34 -0.81 -16.19
N THR A 149 -6.90 -0.12 -15.21
CA THR A 149 -6.72 1.31 -14.91
C THR A 149 -6.33 1.43 -13.46
N THR A 150 -5.28 2.18 -13.14
CA THR A 150 -4.86 2.42 -11.77
C THR A 150 -5.79 3.43 -11.10
N ILE A 151 -6.35 3.09 -9.95
CA ILE A 151 -7.20 3.96 -9.13
C ILE A 151 -6.39 4.60 -8.00
N MET A 152 -5.56 3.81 -7.29
CA MET A 152 -4.71 4.30 -6.19
C MET A 152 -3.35 3.61 -6.22
N PHE A 153 -2.31 4.38 -5.89
CA PHE A 153 -0.99 3.87 -5.52
C PHE A 153 -0.88 3.85 -3.99
N SER A 154 -1.49 2.83 -3.37
CA SER A 154 -1.59 2.69 -1.92
C SER A 154 -0.24 2.34 -1.31
N GLU A 155 0.04 2.91 -0.15
CA GLU A 155 1.28 2.69 0.60
C GLU A 155 1.29 1.31 1.25
N TYR A 156 2.33 0.53 0.98
CA TYR A 156 2.65 -0.69 1.73
C TYR A 156 3.83 -0.46 2.68
N GLY A 157 4.85 0.21 2.20
CA GLY A 157 6.06 0.54 2.92
C GLY A 157 7.22 -0.40 2.66
N TYR A 158 8.25 -0.26 3.50
CA TYR A 158 9.49 -1.02 3.38
C TYR A 158 9.36 -2.39 4.02
N ARG A 159 9.87 -3.40 3.31
CA ARG A 159 9.92 -4.78 3.79
C ARG A 159 11.16 -5.01 4.65
N ASN A 160 10.95 -5.81 5.67
CA ASN A 160 11.93 -6.22 6.65
C ASN A 160 11.92 -7.74 6.76
N PHE A 161 13.05 -8.37 7.06
CA PHE A 161 13.06 -9.81 7.30
C PHE A 161 12.61 -10.14 8.73
N ALA A 162 11.80 -11.19 8.87
CA ALA A 162 11.38 -11.73 10.15
C ALA A 162 11.44 -13.27 10.13
N PHE A 163 11.79 -13.87 11.28
CA PHE A 163 12.13 -15.28 11.38
C PHE A 163 11.44 -15.95 12.57
N VAL A 164 11.21 -17.25 12.47
CA VAL A 164 10.71 -18.11 13.57
C VAL A 164 11.80 -18.39 14.64
N SER A 165 13.01 -17.90 14.43
CA SER A 165 14.14 -17.96 15.37
C SER A 165 14.62 -16.54 15.73
N PRO A 166 15.27 -16.34 16.89
CA PRO A 166 15.86 -15.06 17.23
C PRO A 166 16.89 -14.58 16.20
N VAL A 167 16.95 -13.26 15.95
CA VAL A 167 17.94 -12.65 15.07
C VAL A 167 19.12 -12.15 15.88
N THR A 168 20.32 -12.58 15.50
CA THR A 168 21.58 -12.25 16.20
C THR A 168 22.59 -11.51 15.32
N GLY A 169 22.25 -11.25 14.06
CA GLY A 169 23.09 -10.57 13.08
C GLY A 169 22.77 -11.02 11.66
N ILE A 170 23.36 -10.37 10.67
CA ILE A 170 23.11 -10.63 9.24
C ILE A 170 23.51 -12.05 8.80
N GLY A 171 24.51 -12.66 9.46
CA GLY A 171 24.99 -14.01 9.11
C GLY A 171 23.95 -15.11 9.38
N MET A 172 22.97 -14.86 10.26
CA MET A 172 21.95 -15.87 10.57
C MET A 172 20.95 -16.13 9.43
N MET A 173 20.96 -15.29 8.41
CA MET A 173 20.11 -15.45 7.23
C MET A 173 20.55 -16.62 6.34
N GLU A 174 21.81 -17.02 6.40
CA GLU A 174 22.37 -18.07 5.56
C GLU A 174 21.62 -19.39 5.73
N GLU A 175 21.27 -20.01 4.60
CA GLU A 175 20.51 -21.28 4.51
C GLU A 175 19.07 -21.25 5.05
N LYS A 176 18.57 -20.09 5.52
CA LYS A 176 17.16 -19.97 5.95
C LYS A 176 16.22 -20.06 4.75
N LYS A 177 15.19 -20.87 4.87
CA LYS A 177 14.07 -20.89 3.91
C LYS A 177 13.18 -19.68 4.17
N VAL A 178 13.16 -18.75 3.24
CA VAL A 178 12.41 -17.50 3.41
C VAL A 178 11.30 -17.42 2.39
N ARG A 179 10.09 -17.15 2.88
CA ARG A 179 8.95 -16.86 2.03
C ARG A 179 9.20 -15.63 1.19
N THR A 180 8.93 -15.73 -0.10
CA THR A 180 8.87 -14.60 -1.03
C THR A 180 7.47 -14.50 -1.65
N THR A 181 7.17 -13.39 -2.31
CA THR A 181 6.11 -13.31 -3.30
C THR A 181 6.54 -14.03 -4.58
N ASP A 182 5.73 -13.94 -5.64
CA ASP A 182 6.09 -14.46 -6.98
C ASP A 182 7.12 -13.57 -7.71
N SER A 183 7.61 -12.48 -7.09
CA SER A 183 8.58 -11.58 -7.71
C SER A 183 9.92 -12.28 -7.96
N PRO A 184 10.41 -12.30 -9.19
CA PRO A 184 11.73 -12.86 -9.50
C PRO A 184 12.86 -12.07 -8.81
N ILE A 185 12.66 -10.78 -8.54
CA ILE A 185 13.62 -9.95 -7.83
C ILE A 185 13.65 -10.32 -6.33
N GLU A 186 12.52 -10.48 -5.65
CA GLU A 186 12.50 -10.93 -4.25
C GLU A 186 13.18 -12.30 -4.09
N VAL A 187 12.96 -13.20 -5.06
CA VAL A 187 13.64 -14.51 -5.11
C VAL A 187 15.16 -14.32 -5.26
N ALA A 188 15.60 -13.44 -6.16
CA ALA A 188 17.02 -13.16 -6.38
C ALA A 188 17.69 -12.47 -5.19
N VAL A 189 17.00 -11.52 -4.53
CA VAL A 189 17.47 -10.86 -3.29
C VAL A 189 17.69 -11.91 -2.19
N SER A 190 16.73 -12.79 -1.96
CA SER A 190 16.88 -13.85 -0.96
C SER A 190 18.10 -14.73 -1.24
N ARG A 191 18.30 -15.16 -2.49
CA ARG A 191 19.49 -15.93 -2.89
C ARG A 191 20.80 -15.16 -2.72
N ALA A 192 20.84 -13.89 -3.10
CA ALA A 192 22.01 -13.04 -2.96
C ALA A 192 22.44 -12.86 -1.50
N LEU A 193 21.48 -12.94 -0.58
CA LEU A 193 21.70 -12.89 0.87
C LEU A 193 21.99 -14.28 1.50
N GLY A 194 22.12 -15.34 0.69
CA GLY A 194 22.40 -16.71 1.16
C GLY A 194 21.19 -17.48 1.64
N MET A 195 19.98 -16.96 1.45
CA MET A 195 18.72 -17.62 1.84
C MET A 195 18.19 -18.52 0.73
N ILE A 196 17.28 -19.41 1.09
CA ILE A 196 16.54 -20.31 0.17
C ILE A 196 15.13 -19.71 -0.02
N PRO A 197 14.85 -19.07 -1.15
CA PRO A 197 13.53 -18.48 -1.39
C PRO A 197 12.46 -19.54 -1.65
N SER A 198 11.28 -19.31 -1.11
CA SER A 198 10.10 -20.16 -1.29
C SER A 198 8.89 -19.27 -1.60
N PRO A 199 8.46 -19.14 -2.87
CA PRO A 199 7.25 -18.41 -3.22
C PRO A 199 6.01 -19.04 -2.58
N VAL A 200 5.28 -18.27 -1.77
CA VAL A 200 4.06 -18.70 -1.08
C VAL A 200 3.04 -17.57 -1.15
N ALA A 201 1.80 -17.87 -1.54
CA ALA A 201 0.71 -16.90 -1.58
C ALA A 201 0.42 -16.35 -0.17
N TRP A 202 0.03 -15.05 -0.08
CA TRP A 202 -0.12 -14.36 1.20
C TRP A 202 -1.00 -15.10 2.21
N GLY A 203 -2.16 -15.61 1.80
CA GLY A 203 -3.10 -16.30 2.69
C GLY A 203 -2.58 -17.62 3.28
N GLU A 204 -1.44 -18.14 2.80
CA GLU A 204 -0.85 -19.40 3.21
C GLU A 204 0.40 -19.22 4.11
N VAL A 205 0.89 -17.98 4.25
CA VAL A 205 2.19 -17.69 4.91
C VAL A 205 2.16 -18.03 6.39
N TYR A 206 1.10 -17.69 7.13
CA TYR A 206 0.97 -18.05 8.54
C TYR A 206 1.13 -19.57 8.77
N THR A 207 0.42 -20.35 7.96
CA THR A 207 0.49 -21.82 8.04
C THR A 207 1.87 -22.35 7.66
N ALA A 208 2.51 -21.78 6.64
CA ALA A 208 3.85 -22.16 6.22
C ALA A 208 4.90 -21.89 7.31
N LEU A 209 4.82 -20.74 8.00
CA LEU A 209 5.65 -20.42 9.16
C LEU A 209 5.37 -21.36 10.35
N GLN A 210 4.11 -21.59 10.68
CA GLN A 210 3.69 -22.43 11.80
C GLN A 210 4.13 -23.88 11.62
N GLN A 211 4.07 -24.40 10.39
CA GLN A 211 4.47 -25.78 10.06
C GLN A 211 5.97 -25.93 9.79
N GLY A 212 6.75 -24.83 9.82
CA GLY A 212 8.17 -24.86 9.51
C GLY A 212 8.50 -25.17 8.04
N THR A 213 7.55 -24.95 7.13
CA THR A 213 7.80 -25.04 5.68
C THR A 213 8.76 -23.93 5.25
N VAL A 214 8.66 -22.77 5.90
CA VAL A 214 9.60 -21.65 5.80
C VAL A 214 10.06 -21.21 7.20
N ASP A 215 11.28 -20.68 7.28
CA ASP A 215 11.92 -20.21 8.52
C ASP A 215 11.68 -18.72 8.76
N GLY A 216 11.17 -18.01 7.76
CA GLY A 216 10.94 -16.57 7.83
C GLY A 216 10.26 -16.00 6.59
N GLU A 217 10.09 -14.70 6.59
CA GLU A 217 9.49 -13.92 5.49
C GLU A 217 10.08 -12.51 5.39
N GLY A 218 9.91 -11.86 4.23
CA GLY A 218 10.14 -10.43 4.05
C GLY A 218 8.81 -9.69 4.06
N ASN A 219 8.61 -8.75 5.01
CA ASN A 219 7.33 -8.02 5.13
C ASN A 219 7.46 -6.72 5.93
N ASN A 220 6.44 -5.85 5.88
CA ASN A 220 6.35 -4.71 6.79
C ASN A 220 5.80 -5.14 8.18
N TRP A 221 6.06 -4.36 9.21
CA TRP A 221 5.65 -4.70 10.58
C TRP A 221 4.14 -4.82 10.73
N GLU A 222 3.41 -3.98 10.04
CA GLU A 222 1.95 -3.93 10.10
C GLU A 222 1.31 -5.24 9.64
N HIS A 223 1.76 -5.78 8.50
CA HIS A 223 1.26 -7.06 8.00
C HIS A 223 1.60 -8.23 8.91
N LEU A 224 2.81 -8.25 9.51
CA LEU A 224 3.20 -9.28 10.46
C LEU A 224 2.28 -9.30 11.68
N VAL A 225 1.91 -8.12 12.20
CA VAL A 225 1.04 -7.98 13.37
C VAL A 225 -0.40 -8.34 13.02
N LEU A 226 -0.98 -7.68 12.01
CA LEU A 226 -2.40 -7.81 11.69
C LEU A 226 -2.79 -9.18 11.13
N ALA A 227 -1.86 -9.86 10.46
CA ALA A 227 -2.05 -11.25 10.04
C ALA A 227 -1.62 -12.26 11.11
N LYS A 228 -1.26 -11.80 12.31
CA LYS A 228 -0.87 -12.63 13.46
C LYS A 228 0.40 -13.46 13.26
N HIS A 229 1.23 -13.14 12.27
CA HIS A 229 2.49 -13.86 12.07
C HIS A 229 3.41 -13.73 13.27
N ILE A 230 3.25 -12.66 14.06
CA ILE A 230 3.97 -12.46 15.33
C ILE A 230 3.74 -13.55 16.37
N GLU A 231 2.68 -14.36 16.24
CA GLU A 231 2.44 -15.50 17.14
C GLU A 231 3.48 -16.63 16.94
N VAL A 232 4.04 -16.73 15.74
CA VAL A 232 5.01 -17.78 15.35
C VAL A 232 6.43 -17.24 15.13
N LEU A 233 6.59 -15.93 14.89
CA LEU A 233 7.88 -15.29 14.74
C LEU A 233 8.56 -15.05 16.10
N LYS A 234 9.91 -15.03 16.13
CA LYS A 234 10.72 -14.80 17.33
C LYS A 234 11.72 -13.66 17.18
N GLY A 235 12.09 -13.31 15.96
CA GLY A 235 13.03 -12.24 15.69
C GLY A 235 12.73 -11.55 14.38
N ALA A 236 13.16 -10.31 14.26
CA ALA A 236 13.01 -9.50 13.07
C ALA A 236 14.29 -8.67 12.84
N MET A 237 14.53 -8.23 11.62
CA MET A 237 15.66 -7.41 11.23
C MET A 237 15.13 -6.20 10.43
N ASP A 238 15.49 -4.99 10.83
CA ASP A 238 15.05 -3.75 10.15
C ASP A 238 15.83 -3.49 8.85
N SER A 239 15.78 -4.46 7.96
CA SER A 239 16.57 -4.44 6.73
C SER A 239 16.12 -3.37 5.72
N GLU A 240 14.84 -3.01 5.70
CA GLU A 240 14.24 -2.08 4.73
C GLU A 240 14.76 -2.32 3.30
N HIS A 241 14.87 -3.62 2.93
CA HIS A 241 15.62 -4.07 1.76
C HIS A 241 14.93 -3.77 0.43
N ASN A 242 13.62 -3.62 0.41
CA ASN A 242 12.86 -3.12 -0.73
C ASN A 242 11.59 -2.39 -0.30
N TYR A 243 11.13 -1.50 -1.16
CA TYR A 243 9.86 -0.81 -1.03
C TYR A 243 8.76 -1.60 -1.75
N SER A 244 7.56 -1.57 -1.22
CA SER A 244 6.38 -2.09 -1.91
C SER A 244 5.24 -1.11 -1.80
N MET A 245 4.34 -1.17 -2.78
CA MET A 245 3.03 -0.51 -2.74
C MET A 245 1.95 -1.53 -3.10
N HIS A 246 0.71 -1.20 -2.80
CA HIS A 246 -0.44 -1.89 -3.37
C HIS A 246 -1.10 -1.01 -4.42
N LEU A 247 -1.33 -1.55 -5.58
CA LEU A 247 -2.04 -0.86 -6.64
C LEU A 247 -3.51 -1.27 -6.61
N LEU A 248 -4.40 -0.32 -6.29
CA LEU A 248 -5.83 -0.52 -6.50
C LEU A 248 -6.13 -0.30 -7.98
N MET A 249 -6.58 -1.34 -8.64
CA MET A 249 -6.85 -1.35 -10.07
C MET A 249 -8.29 -1.69 -10.39
N MET A 250 -8.82 -1.09 -11.44
CA MET A 250 -10.13 -1.38 -12.00
C MET A 250 -10.00 -1.97 -13.40
N ASN A 251 -10.93 -2.85 -13.79
CA ASN A 251 -11.05 -3.30 -15.18
C ASN A 251 -11.18 -2.09 -16.11
N LYS A 252 -10.26 -1.96 -17.06
CA LYS A 252 -10.20 -0.79 -17.96
C LYS A 252 -11.46 -0.62 -18.78
N LYS A 253 -11.97 -1.70 -19.36
CA LYS A 253 -13.18 -1.63 -20.19
C LYS A 253 -14.40 -1.16 -19.39
N LYS A 254 -14.52 -1.60 -18.14
CA LYS A 254 -15.59 -1.14 -17.25
C LYS A 254 -15.39 0.32 -16.87
N TYR A 255 -14.15 0.74 -16.54
CA TYR A 255 -13.84 2.12 -16.21
C TYR A 255 -14.16 3.07 -17.37
N ASP A 256 -13.73 2.71 -18.60
CA ASP A 256 -13.97 3.53 -19.79
C ASP A 256 -15.48 3.62 -20.14
N ALA A 257 -16.28 2.62 -19.75
CA ALA A 257 -17.72 2.62 -19.94
C ALA A 257 -18.50 3.43 -18.91
N LEU A 258 -17.84 3.90 -17.84
CA LEU A 258 -18.45 4.80 -16.87
C LEU A 258 -18.67 6.18 -17.50
N ASP A 259 -19.75 6.86 -17.09
CA ASP A 259 -19.92 8.25 -17.44
C ASP A 259 -18.83 9.13 -16.80
N PRO A 260 -18.52 10.32 -17.38
CA PRO A 260 -17.45 11.18 -16.87
C PRO A 260 -17.62 11.63 -15.41
N GLN A 261 -18.86 11.79 -14.92
CA GLN A 261 -19.09 12.14 -13.52
C GLN A 261 -18.72 10.97 -12.59
N ALA A 262 -19.03 9.72 -12.97
CA ALA A 262 -18.63 8.55 -12.20
C ALA A 262 -17.11 8.40 -12.16
N GLN A 263 -16.43 8.59 -13.28
CA GLN A 263 -14.97 8.59 -13.31
C GLN A 263 -14.38 9.68 -12.41
N ALA A 264 -14.93 10.90 -12.44
CA ALA A 264 -14.49 12.00 -11.58
C ALA A 264 -14.69 11.66 -10.09
N VAL A 265 -15.87 11.14 -9.71
CA VAL A 265 -16.14 10.68 -8.33
C VAL A 265 -15.10 9.67 -7.85
N LEU A 266 -14.78 8.66 -8.68
CA LEU A 266 -13.78 7.65 -8.33
C LEU A 266 -12.38 8.28 -8.16
N ARG A 267 -11.97 9.18 -9.06
CA ARG A 267 -10.65 9.83 -8.98
C ARG A 267 -10.51 10.77 -7.79
N GLU A 268 -11.51 11.59 -7.50
CA GLU A 268 -11.51 12.48 -6.35
C GLU A 268 -11.51 11.72 -5.03
N ALA A 269 -12.37 10.71 -4.91
CA ALA A 269 -12.42 9.85 -3.73
C ALA A 269 -11.10 9.11 -3.51
N ALA A 270 -10.47 8.62 -4.58
CA ALA A 270 -9.17 7.96 -4.52
C ALA A 270 -8.07 8.89 -3.99
N LYS A 271 -8.03 10.14 -4.47
CA LYS A 271 -7.05 11.14 -4.02
C LYS A 271 -7.18 11.43 -2.52
N GLU A 272 -8.41 11.64 -2.03
CA GLU A 272 -8.67 11.93 -0.61
C GLU A 272 -8.40 10.70 0.28
N ALA A 273 -8.81 9.52 -0.17
CA ALA A 273 -8.57 8.26 0.53
C ALA A 273 -7.07 7.94 0.63
N LEU A 274 -6.30 8.22 -0.43
CA LEU A 274 -4.85 8.01 -0.45
C LEU A 274 -4.13 8.95 0.52
N ALA A 275 -4.55 10.21 0.60
CA ALA A 275 -4.01 11.15 1.59
C ALA A 275 -4.32 10.70 3.03
N TYR A 276 -5.54 10.20 3.29
CA TYR A 276 -5.92 9.62 4.58
C TYR A 276 -5.06 8.40 4.93
N GLU A 277 -4.90 7.46 4.00
CA GLU A 277 -4.10 6.25 4.17
C GLU A 277 -2.64 6.57 4.54
N ARG A 278 -1.98 7.45 3.79
CA ARG A 278 -0.58 7.83 4.01
C ARG A 278 -0.36 8.51 5.36
N ASN A 279 -1.34 9.30 5.83
CA ASN A 279 -1.28 9.91 7.16
C ASN A 279 -1.34 8.86 8.29
N LEU A 280 -2.02 7.73 8.08
CA LEU A 280 -2.08 6.65 9.07
C LEU A 280 -0.81 5.79 9.13
N THR A 281 -0.07 5.70 8.03
CA THR A 281 1.02 4.71 7.87
C THR A 281 2.07 4.82 8.97
N LYS A 282 2.49 6.04 9.33
CA LYS A 282 3.50 6.24 10.38
C LYS A 282 3.01 5.76 11.74
N GLU A 283 1.82 6.16 12.14
CA GLU A 283 1.22 5.79 13.43
C GLU A 283 1.04 4.27 13.53
N LEU A 284 0.54 3.64 12.47
CA LEU A 284 0.36 2.19 12.39
C LEU A 284 1.69 1.45 12.48
N LYS A 285 2.72 1.88 11.75
CA LYS A 285 4.07 1.30 11.83
C LYS A 285 4.61 1.32 13.27
N GLU A 286 4.55 2.47 13.94
CA GLU A 286 5.03 2.62 15.31
C GLU A 286 4.23 1.78 16.32
N ARG A 287 2.91 1.70 16.15
CA ARG A 287 2.04 0.87 16.98
C ARG A 287 2.38 -0.61 16.82
N CYS A 288 2.49 -1.08 15.58
CA CYS A 288 2.77 -2.49 15.29
C CYS A 288 4.17 -2.88 15.76
N GLU A 289 5.16 -2.00 15.66
CA GLU A 289 6.49 -2.24 16.22
C GLU A 289 6.44 -2.41 17.74
N ARG A 290 5.71 -1.55 18.46
CA ARG A 290 5.52 -1.72 19.92
C ARG A 290 4.83 -3.04 20.27
N GLU A 291 3.87 -3.47 19.47
CA GLU A 291 3.17 -4.74 19.67
C GLU A 291 4.09 -5.95 19.44
N MET A 292 4.93 -5.92 18.39
CA MET A 292 5.95 -6.94 18.18
C MET A 292 6.90 -7.07 19.40
N LEU A 293 7.39 -5.94 19.90
CA LEU A 293 8.25 -5.94 21.09
C LEU A 293 7.53 -6.46 22.35
N ALA A 294 6.25 -6.11 22.54
CA ALA A 294 5.42 -6.59 23.64
C ALA A 294 5.17 -8.10 23.57
N GLN A 295 5.13 -8.68 22.35
CA GLN A 295 5.05 -10.13 22.14
C GLN A 295 6.39 -10.85 22.33
N GLY A 296 7.47 -10.11 22.67
CA GLY A 296 8.79 -10.67 22.89
C GLY A 296 9.61 -10.91 21.61
N ILE A 297 9.19 -10.35 20.48
CA ILE A 297 9.99 -10.40 19.26
C ILE A 297 11.17 -9.44 19.40
N VAL A 298 12.38 -9.95 19.20
CA VAL A 298 13.59 -9.13 19.19
C VAL A 298 13.78 -8.52 17.81
N ILE A 299 13.75 -7.18 17.72
CA ILE A 299 14.03 -6.47 16.49
C ILE A 299 15.51 -6.10 16.46
N TYR A 300 16.28 -6.80 15.62
CA TYR A 300 17.69 -6.51 15.38
C TYR A 300 17.82 -5.27 14.50
N ARG A 301 18.47 -4.24 15.03
CA ARG A 301 18.73 -2.98 14.32
C ARG A 301 20.05 -3.08 13.58
N LEU A 302 20.00 -3.00 12.26
CA LEU A 302 21.22 -3.02 11.45
C LEU A 302 22.09 -1.78 11.69
N SER A 303 23.39 -1.99 11.87
CA SER A 303 24.34 -0.90 11.79
C SER A 303 24.45 -0.38 10.34
N ALA A 304 25.07 0.79 10.18
CA ALA A 304 25.32 1.35 8.84
C ALA A 304 26.23 0.43 8.01
N GLU A 305 27.21 -0.21 8.66
CA GLU A 305 28.14 -1.15 8.04
C GLU A 305 27.42 -2.42 7.59
N GLU A 306 26.55 -2.99 8.43
CA GLU A 306 25.76 -4.17 8.06
C GLU A 306 24.80 -3.88 6.92
N ARG A 307 24.14 -2.70 6.94
CA ARG A 307 23.29 -2.26 5.83
C ARG A 307 24.09 -2.09 4.54
N ALA A 308 25.32 -1.59 4.61
CA ALA A 308 26.22 -1.50 3.45
C ALA A 308 26.58 -2.88 2.92
N VAL A 309 26.82 -3.86 3.80
CA VAL A 309 27.08 -5.26 3.40
C VAL A 309 25.87 -5.86 2.68
N LEU A 310 24.65 -5.63 3.18
CA LEU A 310 23.44 -6.13 2.49
C LEU A 310 23.24 -5.47 1.12
N LYS A 311 23.49 -4.16 1.01
CA LYS A 311 23.45 -3.44 -0.27
C LYS A 311 24.45 -4.01 -1.27
N GLU A 312 25.68 -4.27 -0.85
CA GLU A 312 26.72 -4.81 -1.74
C GLU A 312 26.41 -6.26 -2.15
N LYS A 313 25.96 -7.14 -1.21
CA LYS A 313 25.56 -8.50 -1.55
C LYS A 313 24.40 -8.54 -2.57
N THR A 314 23.47 -7.60 -2.49
CA THR A 314 22.29 -7.55 -3.38
C THR A 314 22.56 -6.80 -4.69
N ARG A 315 23.72 -6.20 -4.89
CA ARG A 315 24.08 -5.48 -6.12
C ARG A 315 23.99 -6.36 -7.37
N VAL A 316 24.33 -7.64 -7.25
CA VAL A 316 24.20 -8.63 -8.33
C VAL A 316 22.77 -8.72 -8.87
N VAL A 317 21.75 -8.44 -8.06
CA VAL A 317 20.36 -8.43 -8.47
C VAL A 317 20.08 -7.28 -9.45
N TRP A 318 20.66 -6.10 -9.21
CA TRP A 318 20.56 -4.97 -10.14
C TRP A 318 21.11 -5.33 -11.51
N ASP A 319 22.29 -5.95 -11.55
CA ASP A 319 22.94 -6.34 -12.82
C ASP A 319 22.11 -7.39 -13.59
N ALA A 320 21.43 -8.27 -12.87
CA ALA A 320 20.57 -9.28 -13.47
C ALA A 320 19.27 -8.72 -14.06
N PHE A 321 18.67 -7.71 -13.42
CA PHE A 321 17.29 -7.29 -13.76
C PHE A 321 17.17 -5.89 -14.36
N LYS A 322 18.18 -5.02 -14.27
CA LYS A 322 18.11 -3.63 -14.80
C LYS A 322 17.74 -3.54 -16.29
N ASN A 323 18.07 -4.56 -17.10
CA ASN A 323 17.73 -4.61 -18.53
C ASN A 323 16.35 -5.21 -18.82
N GLU A 324 15.65 -5.73 -17.80
CA GLU A 324 14.29 -6.24 -17.91
C GLU A 324 13.24 -5.20 -17.55
N ILE A 325 13.67 -4.09 -16.95
CA ILE A 325 12.88 -2.94 -16.56
C ILE A 325 13.09 -1.85 -17.62
N ASP A 326 12.05 -1.12 -17.99
CA ASP A 326 12.16 0.04 -18.86
C ASP A 326 13.16 1.04 -18.24
N PRO A 327 14.24 1.42 -18.96
CA PRO A 327 15.28 2.31 -18.42
C PRO A 327 14.74 3.69 -18.04
N ASP A 328 13.69 4.18 -18.72
CA ASP A 328 13.08 5.47 -18.38
C ASP A 328 12.35 5.38 -17.03
N VAL A 329 11.66 4.25 -16.74
CA VAL A 329 11.00 4.06 -15.45
C VAL A 329 12.00 3.92 -14.31
N LEU A 330 13.08 3.19 -14.55
CA LEU A 330 14.17 3.10 -13.57
C LEU A 330 14.76 4.49 -13.28
N GLN A 331 15.04 5.28 -14.32
CA GLN A 331 15.58 6.63 -14.15
C GLN A 331 14.59 7.54 -13.41
N MET A 332 13.29 7.51 -13.75
CA MET A 332 12.26 8.29 -13.05
C MET A 332 12.20 7.94 -11.55
N VAL A 333 12.32 6.66 -11.18
CA VAL A 333 12.37 6.26 -9.76
C VAL A 333 13.63 6.78 -9.09
N LEU A 334 14.82 6.63 -9.72
CA LEU A 334 16.08 7.13 -9.17
C LEU A 334 16.08 8.66 -9.00
N ASP A 335 15.41 9.39 -9.88
CA ASP A 335 15.32 10.85 -9.79
C ASP A 335 14.48 11.31 -8.58
N THR A 336 13.59 10.47 -8.06
CA THR A 336 12.90 10.76 -6.80
C THR A 336 13.81 10.65 -5.58
N GLN A 337 14.99 10.06 -5.71
CA GLN A 337 15.93 9.75 -4.63
C GLN A 337 17.09 10.76 -4.50
N LYS A 338 16.90 11.98 -4.98
CA LYS A 338 17.90 13.06 -4.97
C LYS A 338 17.42 14.29 -4.20
#